data_fb9b3878f1465ab0d8fbf6ccad6f52b2
#
_entry.id   fb9b3878f1465ab0d8fbf6ccad6f52b2
#
_cell.length_a   1.000
_cell.length_b   1.000
_cell.length_c   1.000
_cell.angle_alpha   90.00
_cell.angle_beta   90.00
_cell.angle_gamma   90.00
#
_symmetry.space_group_name_H-M   'P 1'
#
loop_
_entity.id
_entity.type
_entity.pdbx_description
1 polymer ?
#
loop_
_entity_poly.entity_id
_entity_poly.type
_entity_poly.pdbx_seq_one_letter_code
_entity_poly.pdbx_strand_id
1 'polypeptide(L)'
;MANQRIRGMLSRRQLVGMAAGGLTAGLLPLKGWADDESTATSSTATIALANTGLVGKRVVVVGGGMAGMTAAKYLRLWGGSGVQVTLVEPDTVYTSSIMSNLVLNGSRNITSLQFKRDALTTRYGVIRKTGSVAAVNAAAKTVTLSDSTVMGYDRLVLAPGVTFDDAYGLTQADYETRTPHAWRAGAQTTLLRNQVAAMRDGDVFVMTIPKKPYRCPPGPYERACVVA
;
A
#
# COMPACT_ATOMS: atom_id res chain seq x y z
N MET A 1 -32.55 -27.52 -31.68
CA MET A 1 -31.27 -27.39 -32.36
C MET A 1 -30.19 -27.10 -31.34
N ALA A 2 -29.24 -27.96 -31.31
CA ALA A 2 -28.01 -28.14 -30.59
C ALA A 2 -27.63 -27.22 -29.44
N ASN A 3 -27.66 -27.79 -28.26
CA ASN A 3 -27.12 -27.34 -27.00
C ASN A 3 -25.61 -27.71 -26.97
N GLN A 4 -24.72 -26.76 -27.21
CA GLN A 4 -23.28 -26.98 -27.02
C GLN A 4 -22.92 -26.76 -25.55
N ARG A 5 -22.75 -27.86 -24.84
CA ARG A 5 -22.16 -27.89 -23.49
C ARG A 5 -20.67 -27.55 -23.60
N ILE A 6 -20.24 -26.50 -22.91
CA ILE A 6 -18.83 -26.21 -22.62
C ILE A 6 -18.35 -27.31 -21.63
N ARG A 7 -17.66 -28.34 -22.15
CA ARG A 7 -16.90 -29.31 -21.35
C ARG A 7 -15.48 -28.76 -21.19
N GLY A 8 -15.01 -28.59 -19.95
CA GLY A 8 -13.61 -28.34 -19.71
C GLY A 8 -13.26 -27.63 -18.39
N MET A 9 -14.08 -27.80 -17.33
CA MET A 9 -13.59 -27.44 -15.98
C MET A 9 -13.14 -28.72 -15.27
N LEU A 10 -11.83 -28.83 -15.05
CA LEU A 10 -11.24 -29.86 -14.20
C LEU A 10 -11.79 -29.77 -12.78
N SER A 11 -12.29 -30.86 -12.23
CA SER A 11 -12.77 -30.90 -10.85
C SER A 11 -11.58 -30.82 -9.87
N ARG A 12 -11.82 -30.29 -8.64
CA ARG A 12 -10.80 -30.24 -7.57
C ARG A 12 -10.14 -31.59 -7.30
N ARG A 13 -10.86 -32.72 -7.50
CA ARG A 13 -10.32 -34.07 -7.35
C ARG A 13 -9.36 -34.46 -8.47
N GLN A 14 -9.54 -33.93 -9.68
CA GLN A 14 -8.62 -34.18 -10.80
C GLN A 14 -7.32 -33.39 -10.66
N LEU A 15 -7.35 -32.20 -10.05
CA LEU A 15 -6.15 -31.45 -9.71
C LEU A 15 -5.31 -32.13 -8.62
N VAL A 16 -5.93 -32.78 -7.65
CA VAL A 16 -5.23 -33.52 -6.59
C VAL A 16 -4.69 -34.87 -7.12
N GLY A 17 -5.38 -35.50 -8.05
CA GLY A 17 -4.94 -36.76 -8.66
C GLY A 17 -3.72 -36.62 -9.58
N MET A 18 -3.48 -35.46 -10.18
CA MET A 18 -2.30 -35.22 -11.01
C MET A 18 -1.01 -34.97 -10.20
N ALA A 19 -1.13 -34.67 -8.89
CA ALA A 19 0.02 -34.51 -8.01
C ALA A 19 0.56 -35.82 -7.43
N ALA A 20 -0.14 -36.96 -7.62
CA ALA A 20 0.21 -38.26 -7.03
C ALA A 20 0.87 -39.27 -8.00
N GLY A 21 1.09 -38.91 -9.22
CA GLY A 21 1.62 -39.85 -10.22
C GLY A 21 2.75 -39.28 -11.07
N GLY A 22 3.98 -39.33 -10.55
CA GLY A 22 5.11 -39.15 -11.45
C GLY A 22 6.33 -38.47 -10.86
N LEU A 23 7.31 -39.32 -10.51
CA LEU A 23 8.75 -39.06 -10.57
C LEU A 23 9.45 -38.39 -9.38
N THR A 24 10.19 -39.21 -8.70
CA THR A 24 11.44 -38.96 -7.97
C THR A 24 12.33 -37.92 -8.64
N ALA A 25 12.21 -36.66 -8.25
CA ALA A 25 13.23 -35.67 -8.41
C ALA A 25 12.95 -34.50 -7.47
N GLY A 26 13.70 -34.40 -6.36
CA GLY A 26 13.91 -33.17 -5.61
C GLY A 26 12.69 -32.67 -4.83
N LEU A 27 12.54 -33.08 -3.58
CA LEU A 27 11.73 -32.40 -2.58
C LEU A 27 12.25 -30.96 -2.41
N LEU A 28 11.62 -30.02 -3.12
CA LEU A 28 11.71 -28.63 -2.75
C LEU A 28 10.70 -28.38 -1.63
N PRO A 29 11.11 -27.92 -0.46
CA PRO A 29 10.18 -27.56 0.60
C PRO A 29 9.33 -26.40 0.13
N LEU A 30 8.01 -26.54 0.13
CA LEU A 30 7.06 -25.44 0.07
C LEU A 30 7.21 -24.64 1.37
N LYS A 31 8.12 -23.67 1.37
CA LYS A 31 8.21 -22.70 2.46
C LYS A 31 7.00 -21.77 2.38
N GLY A 32 6.31 -21.68 3.50
CA GLY A 32 5.17 -20.80 3.67
C GLY A 32 5.50 -19.32 3.44
N TRP A 33 4.49 -18.56 3.11
CA TRP A 33 4.53 -17.11 2.85
C TRP A 33 4.63 -16.28 4.15
N ALA A 34 5.37 -16.75 5.12
CA ALA A 34 5.65 -16.01 6.34
C ALA A 34 7.14 -16.16 6.64
N ASP A 35 7.81 -15.03 6.76
CA ASP A 35 9.14 -14.86 7.32
C ASP A 35 10.31 -15.52 6.57
N ASP A 36 10.90 -14.80 5.62
CA ASP A 36 12.29 -15.02 5.26
C ASP A 36 13.05 -13.70 5.05
N GLU A 37 13.50 -13.10 6.15
CA GLU A 37 14.70 -12.29 6.17
C GLU A 37 15.93 -13.22 6.28
N SER A 38 16.04 -14.24 5.47
CA SER A 38 17.27 -15.04 5.40
C SER A 38 17.91 -14.84 4.05
N THR A 39 19.07 -14.17 4.08
CA THR A 39 20.22 -14.28 3.18
C THR A 39 20.05 -15.24 1.98
N ALA A 40 19.08 -14.96 1.13
CA ALA A 40 19.09 -15.46 -0.22
C ALA A 40 20.11 -14.60 -0.97
N THR A 41 21.28 -15.16 -1.24
CA THR A 41 22.12 -14.71 -2.33
C THR A 41 21.26 -14.85 -3.59
N SER A 42 20.40 -13.89 -3.81
CA SER A 42 19.61 -13.76 -5.01
C SER A 42 20.63 -13.49 -6.12
N SER A 43 20.94 -14.53 -6.90
CA SER A 43 21.35 -14.30 -8.26
C SER A 43 20.20 -13.49 -8.88
N THR A 44 20.37 -12.18 -8.87
CA THR A 44 19.52 -11.23 -9.54
C THR A 44 19.62 -11.64 -11.01
N ALA A 45 18.71 -12.50 -11.47
CA ALA A 45 18.43 -12.61 -12.87
C ALA A 45 18.01 -11.19 -13.26
N THR A 46 18.97 -10.42 -13.72
CA THR A 46 18.74 -9.15 -14.38
C THR A 46 17.90 -9.52 -15.58
N ILE A 47 16.59 -9.47 -15.43
CA ILE A 47 15.70 -9.37 -16.58
C ILE A 47 16.09 -8.03 -17.17
N ALA A 48 17.14 -8.06 -17.98
CA ALA A 48 17.50 -6.98 -18.86
C ALA A 48 16.31 -6.86 -19.82
N LEU A 49 15.32 -6.08 -19.43
CA LEU A 49 14.31 -5.59 -20.35
C LEU A 49 15.06 -4.64 -21.30
N ALA A 50 15.82 -5.26 -22.20
CA ALA A 50 16.33 -4.59 -23.36
C ALA A 50 15.12 -3.87 -23.99
N ASN A 51 15.15 -2.54 -23.97
CA ASN A 51 14.18 -1.69 -24.64
C ASN A 51 12.92 -1.30 -23.84
N THR A 52 13.04 -0.92 -22.57
CA THR A 52 11.89 -0.40 -21.81
C THR A 52 11.45 1.02 -22.25
N GLY A 53 12.18 1.69 -23.13
CA GLY A 53 11.99 3.13 -23.41
C GLY A 53 12.23 4.01 -22.17
N LEU A 54 12.77 3.44 -21.09
CA LEU A 54 13.06 4.13 -19.83
C LEU A 54 14.53 4.54 -19.69
N VAL A 55 15.42 3.99 -20.52
CA VAL A 55 16.86 4.32 -20.47
C VAL A 55 17.06 5.82 -20.67
N GLY A 56 17.82 6.44 -19.78
CA GLY A 56 18.08 7.88 -19.77
C GLY A 56 16.90 8.73 -19.29
N LYS A 57 15.78 8.13 -18.86
CA LYS A 57 14.60 8.87 -18.41
C LYS A 57 14.65 9.17 -16.92
N ARG A 58 14.14 10.36 -16.59
CA ARG A 58 13.84 10.80 -15.23
C ARG A 58 12.36 10.54 -14.96
N VAL A 59 12.09 9.68 -13.99
CA VAL A 59 10.73 9.38 -13.54
C VAL A 59 10.51 9.98 -12.16
N VAL A 60 9.52 10.83 -12.03
CA VAL A 60 9.07 11.34 -10.73
C VAL A 60 7.82 10.56 -10.31
N VAL A 61 7.86 10.00 -9.10
CA VAL A 61 6.75 9.32 -8.46
C VAL A 61 6.28 10.17 -7.30
N VAL A 62 5.03 10.61 -7.34
CA VAL A 62 4.42 11.45 -6.30
C VAL A 62 3.57 10.58 -5.38
N GLY A 63 3.89 10.60 -4.09
CA GLY A 63 3.22 9.82 -3.05
C GLY A 63 3.96 8.53 -2.73
N GLY A 64 4.34 8.37 -1.46
CA GLY A 64 5.10 7.24 -0.94
C GLY A 64 4.25 6.23 -0.17
N GLY A 65 2.98 6.08 -0.53
CA GLY A 65 2.13 4.98 -0.09
C GLY A 65 2.42 3.68 -0.84
N MET A 66 1.58 2.66 -0.67
CA MET A 66 1.78 1.34 -1.29
C MET A 66 1.96 1.43 -2.81
N ALA A 67 1.12 2.19 -3.51
CA ALA A 67 1.18 2.33 -4.96
C ALA A 67 2.49 2.99 -5.42
N GLY A 68 2.85 4.13 -4.82
CA GLY A 68 4.05 4.86 -5.23
C GLY A 68 5.35 4.14 -4.88
N MET A 69 5.45 3.54 -3.69
CA MET A 69 6.62 2.72 -3.32
C MET A 69 6.78 1.52 -4.26
N THR A 70 5.68 0.85 -4.60
CA THR A 70 5.68 -0.28 -5.53
C THR A 70 6.12 0.18 -6.93
N ALA A 71 5.53 1.27 -7.44
CA ALA A 71 5.92 1.83 -8.74
C ALA A 71 7.41 2.19 -8.77
N ALA A 72 7.90 2.93 -7.77
CA ALA A 72 9.30 3.33 -7.69
C ALA A 72 10.25 2.13 -7.64
N LYS A 73 9.93 1.11 -6.83
CA LYS A 73 10.70 -0.14 -6.74
C LYS A 73 10.79 -0.84 -8.09
N TYR A 74 9.66 -1.08 -8.74
CA TYR A 74 9.64 -1.85 -9.97
C TYR A 74 10.21 -1.09 -11.17
N LEU A 75 10.04 0.23 -11.23
CA LEU A 75 10.71 1.06 -12.22
C LEU A 75 12.24 0.92 -12.14
N ARG A 76 12.79 0.89 -10.92
CA ARG A 76 14.23 0.65 -10.70
C ARG A 76 14.62 -0.80 -10.96
N LEU A 77 13.79 -1.75 -10.54
CA LEU A 77 14.07 -3.17 -10.72
C LEU A 77 14.14 -3.54 -12.21
N TRP A 78 13.22 -3.02 -13.03
CA TRP A 78 13.17 -3.31 -14.46
C TRP A 78 14.06 -2.39 -15.31
N GLY A 79 14.19 -1.12 -14.94
CA GLY A 79 15.00 -0.14 -15.66
C GLY A 79 16.49 -0.14 -15.25
N GLY A 80 16.83 -0.83 -14.17
CA GLY A 80 18.20 -0.88 -13.63
C GLY A 80 18.78 0.50 -13.33
N SER A 81 20.09 0.67 -13.53
CA SER A 81 20.76 1.96 -13.40
C SER A 81 20.45 2.95 -14.54
N GLY A 82 19.85 2.46 -15.62
CA GLY A 82 19.53 3.29 -16.79
C GLY A 82 18.36 4.26 -16.58
N VAL A 83 17.54 4.10 -15.53
CA VAL A 83 16.44 4.99 -15.21
C VAL A 83 16.67 5.71 -13.89
N GLN A 84 16.48 7.02 -13.87
CA GLN A 84 16.48 7.78 -12.62
C GLN A 84 15.06 7.85 -12.07
N VAL A 85 14.82 7.33 -10.87
CA VAL A 85 13.51 7.36 -10.21
C VAL A 85 13.61 8.19 -8.94
N THR A 86 12.80 9.24 -8.86
CA THR A 86 12.68 10.08 -7.66
C THR A 86 11.29 9.90 -7.06
N LEU A 87 11.23 9.47 -5.81
CA LEU A 87 10.00 9.39 -5.01
C LEU A 87 9.86 10.65 -4.16
N VAL A 88 8.77 11.38 -4.35
CA VAL A 88 8.41 12.58 -3.56
C VAL A 88 7.35 12.19 -2.55
N GLU A 89 7.65 12.41 -1.26
CA GLU A 89 6.76 12.06 -0.16
C GLU A 89 7.10 12.91 1.08
N PRO A 90 6.14 13.58 1.72
CA PRO A 90 6.39 14.37 2.92
C PRO A 90 6.75 13.53 4.13
N ASP A 91 6.14 12.34 4.29
CA ASP A 91 6.33 11.50 5.47
C ASP A 91 7.59 10.64 5.34
N THR A 92 8.34 10.50 6.43
CA THR A 92 9.52 9.63 6.48
C THR A 92 9.15 8.16 6.68
N VAL A 93 7.99 7.90 7.31
CA VAL A 93 7.47 6.58 7.62
C VAL A 93 6.13 6.36 6.95
N TYR A 94 5.92 5.22 6.37
CA TYR A 94 4.61 4.78 5.88
C TYR A 94 3.88 4.01 6.97
N THR A 95 2.67 4.43 7.33
CA THR A 95 1.81 3.67 8.25
C THR A 95 0.72 2.97 7.44
N SER A 96 0.71 1.63 7.48
CA SER A 96 -0.25 0.83 6.75
C SER A 96 -1.64 0.88 7.39
N SER A 97 -2.66 1.12 6.59
CA SER A 97 -4.06 0.99 7.03
C SER A 97 -4.51 -0.47 7.10
N ILE A 98 -3.79 -1.38 6.44
CA ILE A 98 -4.08 -2.82 6.50
C ILE A 98 -3.82 -3.29 7.93
N MET A 99 -4.78 -4.00 8.52
CA MET A 99 -4.80 -4.48 9.91
C MET A 99 -4.84 -3.38 10.98
N SER A 100 -5.08 -2.11 10.62
CA SER A 100 -5.16 -1.02 11.61
C SER A 100 -6.34 -1.17 12.59
N ASN A 101 -7.41 -1.85 12.21
CA ASN A 101 -8.50 -2.18 13.12
C ASN A 101 -8.03 -3.03 14.31
N LEU A 102 -7.06 -3.91 14.14
CA LEU A 102 -6.51 -4.74 15.22
C LEU A 102 -5.72 -3.93 16.27
N VAL A 103 -5.40 -2.68 15.98
CA VAL A 103 -4.83 -1.75 16.95
C VAL A 103 -5.90 -1.33 17.96
N LEU A 104 -7.15 -1.24 17.56
CA LEU A 104 -8.24 -0.73 18.38
C LEU A 104 -8.50 -1.64 19.60
N ASN A 105 -8.47 -2.95 19.43
CA ASN A 105 -8.62 -3.92 20.51
C ASN A 105 -7.30 -4.34 21.18
N GLY A 106 -6.17 -3.76 20.76
CA GLY A 106 -4.86 -4.06 21.32
C GLY A 106 -4.18 -5.32 20.80
N SER A 107 -4.76 -6.04 19.85
CA SER A 107 -4.13 -7.22 19.23
C SER A 107 -2.88 -6.84 18.42
N ARG A 108 -2.74 -5.56 18.02
CA ARG A 108 -1.55 -5.03 17.38
C ARG A 108 -1.13 -3.68 17.96
N ASN A 109 0.16 -3.41 17.87
CA ASN A 109 0.70 -2.08 18.12
C ASN A 109 0.78 -1.30 16.82
N ILE A 110 0.49 0.00 16.84
CA ILE A 110 0.57 0.87 15.67
C ILE A 110 1.97 0.89 15.05
N THR A 111 3.02 0.74 15.84
CA THR A 111 4.41 0.69 15.35
C THR A 111 4.68 -0.54 14.48
N SER A 112 3.96 -1.66 14.69
CA SER A 112 4.06 -2.84 13.83
C SER A 112 3.50 -2.63 12.42
N LEU A 113 2.78 -1.54 12.21
CA LEU A 113 2.22 -1.13 10.92
C LEU A 113 3.05 -0.03 10.24
N GLN A 114 4.17 0.35 10.84
CA GLN A 114 5.05 1.41 10.35
C GLN A 114 6.23 0.85 9.61
N PHE A 115 6.45 1.35 8.40
CA PHE A 115 7.51 0.89 7.51
C PHE A 115 8.38 2.06 7.06
N LYS A 116 9.69 1.94 7.28
CA LYS A 116 10.67 2.86 6.73
C LYS A 116 10.84 2.61 5.24
N ARG A 117 11.23 3.66 4.50
CA ARG A 117 11.43 3.58 3.05
C ARG A 117 12.91 3.42 2.64
N ASP A 118 13.78 3.15 3.60
CA ASP A 118 15.23 3.14 3.37
C ASP A 118 15.66 2.10 2.34
N ALA A 119 15.01 0.93 2.34
CA ALA A 119 15.25 -0.12 1.35
C ALA A 119 15.02 0.34 -0.11
N LEU A 120 14.15 1.30 -0.35
CA LEU A 120 13.97 1.86 -1.70
C LEU A 120 15.26 2.54 -2.20
N THR A 121 15.95 3.25 -1.32
CA THR A 121 17.22 3.88 -1.65
C THR A 121 18.36 2.87 -1.65
N THR A 122 18.52 2.08 -0.58
CA THR A 122 19.71 1.23 -0.39
C THR A 122 19.73 0.02 -1.32
N ARG A 123 18.58 -0.61 -1.57
CA ARG A 123 18.50 -1.81 -2.43
C ARG A 123 18.17 -1.50 -3.88
N TYR A 124 17.38 -0.46 -4.14
CA TYR A 124 16.86 -0.19 -5.49
C TYR A 124 17.38 1.13 -6.09
N GLY A 125 18.11 1.94 -5.33
CA GLY A 125 18.67 3.20 -5.82
C GLY A 125 17.59 4.24 -6.17
N VAL A 126 16.42 4.20 -5.52
CA VAL A 126 15.40 5.23 -5.64
C VAL A 126 15.88 6.48 -4.91
N ILE A 127 15.85 7.63 -5.57
CA ILE A 127 16.13 8.92 -4.94
C ILE A 127 14.89 9.33 -4.15
N ARG A 128 15.06 9.64 -2.87
CA ARG A 128 13.95 10.15 -2.05
C ARG A 128 14.05 11.67 -1.92
N LYS A 129 12.95 12.34 -2.20
CA LYS A 129 12.77 13.78 -1.95
C LYS A 129 11.64 13.98 -0.94
N THR A 130 11.98 14.43 0.23
CA THR A 130 10.97 14.79 1.24
C THR A 130 10.29 16.09 0.82
N GLY A 131 8.97 16.10 0.81
CA GLY A 131 8.16 17.27 0.45
C GLY A 131 6.81 16.90 -0.14
N SER A 132 5.91 17.86 -0.15
CA SER A 132 4.58 17.75 -0.77
C SER A 132 4.61 18.43 -2.14
N VAL A 133 3.94 17.84 -3.12
CA VAL A 133 3.75 18.45 -4.44
C VAL A 133 2.59 19.43 -4.36
N ALA A 134 2.85 20.70 -4.69
CA ALA A 134 1.86 21.76 -4.73
C ALA A 134 1.24 21.92 -6.13
N ALA A 135 2.02 21.69 -7.20
CA ALA A 135 1.54 21.86 -8.57
C ALA A 135 2.24 20.92 -9.54
N VAL A 136 1.53 20.59 -10.61
CA VAL A 136 2.05 19.83 -11.76
C VAL A 136 1.82 20.65 -13.04
N ASN A 137 2.89 20.90 -13.79
CA ASN A 137 2.81 21.47 -15.12
C ASN A 137 3.12 20.37 -16.15
N ALA A 138 2.08 19.82 -16.75
CA ALA A 138 2.21 18.73 -17.71
C ALA A 138 2.88 19.16 -19.02
N ALA A 139 2.67 20.40 -19.48
CA ALA A 139 3.25 20.94 -20.69
C ALA A 139 4.77 21.14 -20.55
N ALA A 140 5.20 21.74 -19.45
CA ALA A 140 6.61 21.94 -19.14
C ALA A 140 7.27 20.67 -18.55
N LYS A 141 6.50 19.63 -18.22
CA LYS A 141 6.95 18.40 -17.55
C LYS A 141 7.70 18.70 -16.25
N THR A 142 7.08 19.50 -15.39
CA THR A 142 7.62 19.84 -14.08
C THR A 142 6.62 19.60 -12.97
N VAL A 143 7.12 19.28 -11.79
CA VAL A 143 6.39 19.32 -10.51
C VAL A 143 6.99 20.39 -9.65
N THR A 144 6.15 21.16 -8.95
CA THR A 144 6.57 22.17 -7.96
C THR A 144 6.20 21.67 -6.59
N LEU A 145 7.16 21.66 -5.67
CA LEU A 145 6.94 21.31 -4.29
C LEU A 145 6.43 22.50 -3.48
N SER A 146 5.91 22.24 -2.28
CA SER A 146 5.43 23.31 -1.37
C SER A 146 6.52 24.26 -0.89
N ASP A 147 7.79 23.82 -0.96
CA ASP A 147 8.98 24.64 -0.70
C ASP A 147 9.47 25.42 -1.93
N SER A 148 8.65 25.51 -2.98
CA SER A 148 8.97 26.12 -4.28
C SER A 148 10.06 25.40 -5.10
N THR A 149 10.55 24.25 -4.66
CA THR A 149 11.48 23.46 -5.47
C THR A 149 10.77 22.97 -6.73
N VAL A 150 11.39 23.20 -7.91
CA VAL A 150 10.88 22.73 -9.18
C VAL A 150 11.72 21.55 -9.68
N MET A 151 11.06 20.45 -10.03
CA MET A 151 11.68 19.23 -10.53
C MET A 151 11.14 18.88 -11.92
N GLY A 152 12.05 18.72 -12.90
CA GLY A 152 11.69 18.26 -14.23
C GLY A 152 11.58 16.73 -14.29
N TYR A 153 10.71 16.23 -15.16
CA TYR A 153 10.53 14.79 -15.40
C TYR A 153 10.34 14.47 -16.89
N ASP A 154 10.64 13.24 -17.26
CA ASP A 154 10.29 12.68 -18.57
C ASP A 154 9.00 11.86 -18.48
N ARG A 155 8.76 11.25 -17.32
CA ARG A 155 7.55 10.51 -16.95
C ARG A 155 7.15 10.85 -15.52
N LEU A 156 5.84 10.94 -15.29
CA LEU A 156 5.27 11.22 -13.97
C LEU A 156 4.30 10.10 -13.58
N VAL A 157 4.45 9.62 -12.35
CA VAL A 157 3.50 8.70 -11.70
C VAL A 157 2.84 9.44 -10.55
N LEU A 158 1.52 9.58 -10.61
CA LEU A 158 0.74 10.20 -9.54
C LEU A 158 0.10 9.09 -8.69
N ALA A 159 0.51 9.00 -7.44
CA ALA A 159 0.00 8.06 -6.45
C ALA A 159 -0.30 8.78 -5.10
N PRO A 160 -1.07 9.88 -5.12
CA PRO A 160 -1.28 10.73 -3.94
C PRO A 160 -2.14 10.07 -2.85
N GLY A 161 -2.75 8.92 -3.15
CA GLY A 161 -3.68 8.25 -2.25
C GLY A 161 -5.07 8.87 -2.31
N VAL A 162 -5.74 8.91 -1.15
CA VAL A 162 -7.10 9.43 -1.00
C VAL A 162 -7.15 10.47 0.10
N THR A 163 -8.08 11.40 0.01
CA THR A 163 -8.50 12.28 1.10
C THR A 163 -9.86 11.85 1.61
N PHE A 164 -10.24 12.37 2.76
CA PHE A 164 -11.55 12.15 3.35
C PHE A 164 -12.30 13.46 3.36
N ASP A 165 -13.54 13.42 2.93
CA ASP A 165 -14.41 14.58 2.93
C ASP A 165 -14.92 14.88 4.34
N ASP A 166 -15.22 16.13 4.61
CA ASP A 166 -15.96 16.53 5.79
C ASP A 166 -17.37 15.96 5.73
N ALA A 167 -17.85 15.42 6.82
CA ALA A 167 -19.17 14.79 6.89
C ALA A 167 -19.85 15.05 8.22
N TYR A 168 -21.17 15.09 8.23
CA TYR A 168 -22.00 15.26 9.44
C TYR A 168 -21.71 16.55 10.23
N GLY A 169 -21.25 17.59 9.55
CA GLY A 169 -20.81 18.84 10.18
C GLY A 169 -19.48 18.76 10.93
N LEU A 170 -18.73 17.68 10.75
CA LEU A 170 -17.39 17.48 11.29
C LEU A 170 -16.35 17.85 10.25
N THR A 171 -15.25 18.45 10.71
CA THR A 171 -14.11 18.86 9.91
C THR A 171 -12.93 17.91 10.09
N GLN A 172 -11.88 18.05 9.27
CA GLN A 172 -10.63 17.29 9.44
C GLN A 172 -10.03 17.51 10.85
N ALA A 173 -10.11 18.71 11.40
CA ALA A 173 -9.65 19.01 12.76
C ALA A 173 -10.43 18.22 13.83
N ASP A 174 -11.72 18.01 13.62
CA ASP A 174 -12.54 17.18 14.51
C ASP A 174 -12.12 15.73 14.48
N TYR A 175 -11.81 15.21 13.28
CA TYR A 175 -11.32 13.83 13.12
C TYR A 175 -9.95 13.60 13.73
N GLU A 176 -9.12 14.63 13.81
CA GLU A 176 -7.79 14.54 14.39
C GLU A 176 -7.78 14.68 15.91
N THR A 177 -8.83 15.27 16.51
CA THR A 177 -8.81 15.64 17.93
C THR A 177 -9.86 14.95 18.80
N ARG A 178 -11.06 14.69 18.29
CA ARG A 178 -12.18 14.22 19.13
C ARG A 178 -13.04 13.12 18.54
N THR A 179 -13.22 13.06 17.21
CA THR A 179 -14.11 12.10 16.53
C THR A 179 -13.39 11.38 15.40
N PRO A 180 -12.32 10.60 15.71
CA PRO A 180 -11.48 10.02 14.68
C PRO A 180 -12.25 8.98 13.85
N HIS A 181 -12.24 9.13 12.53
CA HIS A 181 -12.71 8.07 11.66
C HIS A 181 -11.70 6.91 11.55
N ALA A 182 -10.42 7.17 11.78
CA ALA A 182 -9.30 6.20 11.81
C ALA A 182 -9.22 5.24 10.59
N TRP A 183 -9.74 5.65 9.43
CA TRP A 183 -9.55 4.93 8.16
C TRP A 183 -8.20 5.27 7.50
N ARG A 184 -7.58 6.35 7.93
CA ARG A 184 -6.18 6.66 7.70
C ARG A 184 -5.41 6.25 8.94
N ALA A 185 -4.59 5.21 8.83
CA ALA A 185 -3.82 4.71 9.96
C ALA A 185 -2.77 5.74 10.42
N GLY A 186 -2.57 5.81 11.73
CA GLY A 186 -1.63 6.73 12.37
C GLY A 186 -2.20 7.35 13.64
N ALA A 187 -2.11 8.67 13.77
CA ALA A 187 -2.55 9.40 14.96
C ALA A 187 -4.02 9.15 15.30
N GLN A 188 -4.91 9.18 14.30
CA GLN A 188 -6.34 8.89 14.51
C GLN A 188 -6.60 7.47 15.01
N THR A 189 -5.81 6.49 14.57
CA THR A 189 -5.93 5.10 15.07
C THR A 189 -5.56 5.03 16.54
N THR A 190 -4.50 5.71 16.94
CA THR A 190 -4.07 5.79 18.33
C THR A 190 -5.09 6.53 19.20
N LEU A 191 -5.63 7.64 18.69
CA LEU A 191 -6.67 8.41 19.38
C LEU A 191 -7.91 7.54 19.61
N LEU A 192 -8.44 6.89 18.56
CA LEU A 192 -9.60 6.01 18.68
C LEU A 192 -9.33 4.84 19.62
N ARG A 193 -8.15 4.21 19.54
CA ARG A 193 -7.73 3.18 20.46
C ARG A 193 -7.82 3.63 21.91
N ASN A 194 -7.30 4.82 22.21
CA ASN A 194 -7.30 5.36 23.58
C ASN A 194 -8.72 5.66 24.06
N GLN A 195 -9.59 6.14 23.18
CA GLN A 195 -11.01 6.38 23.49
C GLN A 195 -11.73 5.07 23.80
N VAL A 196 -11.54 4.04 22.95
CA VAL A 196 -12.14 2.70 23.21
C VAL A 196 -11.61 2.09 24.51
N ALA A 197 -10.32 2.18 24.77
CA ALA A 197 -9.71 1.65 26.00
C ALA A 197 -10.16 2.40 27.29
N ALA A 198 -10.66 3.61 27.17
CA ALA A 198 -11.17 4.39 28.28
C ALA A 198 -12.67 4.15 28.55
N MET A 199 -13.37 3.41 27.70
CA MET A 199 -14.79 3.09 27.87
C MET A 199 -15.01 2.16 29.05
N ARG A 200 -16.14 2.30 29.71
CA ARG A 200 -16.59 1.51 30.87
C ARG A 200 -17.83 0.72 30.50
N ASP A 201 -18.15 -0.26 31.32
CA ASP A 201 -19.39 -1.01 31.18
C ASP A 201 -20.60 -0.07 31.16
N GLY A 202 -21.43 -0.20 30.12
CA GLY A 202 -22.57 0.65 29.87
C GLY A 202 -22.33 1.90 29.01
N ASP A 203 -21.08 2.21 28.67
CA ASP A 203 -20.79 3.27 27.72
C ASP A 203 -21.24 2.88 26.30
N VAL A 204 -21.59 3.88 25.49
CA VAL A 204 -22.12 3.67 24.15
C VAL A 204 -21.09 4.06 23.09
N PHE A 205 -20.73 3.10 22.25
CA PHE A 205 -19.93 3.33 21.05
C PHE A 205 -20.85 3.58 19.84
N VAL A 206 -20.74 4.76 19.23
CA VAL A 206 -21.53 5.11 18.03
C VAL A 206 -20.62 5.19 16.83
N MET A 207 -20.94 4.46 15.78
CA MET A 207 -20.27 4.52 14.49
C MET A 207 -21.25 4.91 13.40
N THR A 208 -21.02 6.05 12.75
CA THR A 208 -21.78 6.47 11.58
C THR A 208 -21.18 5.88 10.30
N ILE A 209 -22.03 5.50 9.38
CA ILE A 209 -21.63 4.94 8.08
C ILE A 209 -22.09 5.93 6.99
N PRO A 210 -21.20 6.34 6.07
CA PRO A 210 -21.56 7.27 5.02
C PRO A 210 -22.60 6.68 4.06
N LYS A 211 -23.29 7.57 3.34
CA LYS A 211 -24.24 7.18 2.29
C LYS A 211 -23.50 6.42 1.18
N LYS A 212 -24.13 5.37 0.66
CA LYS A 212 -23.59 4.62 -0.49
C LYS A 212 -23.51 5.49 -1.76
N PRO A 213 -22.51 5.27 -2.64
CA PRO A 213 -21.42 4.30 -2.51
C PRO A 213 -20.29 4.84 -1.61
N TYR A 214 -19.68 3.96 -0.79
CA TYR A 214 -18.52 4.28 0.02
C TYR A 214 -17.45 3.18 -0.11
N ARG A 215 -16.20 3.53 0.19
CA ARG A 215 -15.07 2.60 0.09
C ARG A 215 -15.12 1.58 1.22
N CYS A 216 -14.74 0.32 0.89
CA CYS A 216 -14.62 -0.79 1.84
C CYS A 216 -15.94 -1.07 2.59
N PRO A 217 -16.99 -1.55 1.92
CA PRO A 217 -18.28 -1.84 2.56
C PRO A 217 -18.21 -2.73 3.81
N PRO A 218 -17.34 -3.77 3.91
CA PRO A 218 -17.21 -4.59 5.12
C PRO A 218 -16.46 -3.90 6.27
N GLY A 219 -15.72 -2.82 6.01
CA GLY A 219 -14.87 -2.17 7.02
C GLY A 219 -15.60 -1.73 8.30
N PRO A 220 -16.76 -1.08 8.24
CA PRO A 220 -17.54 -0.74 9.43
C PRO A 220 -17.96 -1.96 10.25
N TYR A 221 -18.36 -3.05 9.61
CA TYR A 221 -18.78 -4.28 10.30
C TYR A 221 -17.59 -4.93 11.00
N GLU A 222 -16.43 -5.03 10.32
CA GLU A 222 -15.19 -5.50 10.93
C GLU A 222 -14.84 -4.66 12.17
N ARG A 223 -14.91 -3.33 12.05
CA ARG A 223 -14.60 -2.44 13.17
C ARG A 223 -15.55 -2.62 14.34
N ALA A 224 -16.84 -2.75 14.08
CA ALA A 224 -17.82 -3.01 15.13
C ALA A 224 -17.51 -4.30 15.88
N CYS A 225 -17.21 -5.39 15.16
CA CYS A 225 -16.81 -6.67 15.78
C CYS A 225 -15.48 -6.61 16.55
N VAL A 226 -14.56 -5.71 16.16
CA VAL A 226 -13.27 -5.57 16.84
C VAL A 226 -13.38 -4.74 18.10
N VAL A 227 -14.33 -3.79 18.15
CA VAL A 227 -14.55 -2.89 19.30
C VAL A 227 -15.45 -3.55 20.35
N ALA A 228 -16.40 -4.41 19.93
CA ALA A 228 -17.29 -5.16 20.82
C ALA A 228 -16.52 -6.25 21.60
#